data_5d3bd01c008947c8cc5848ecc29a56e7
#
_entry.id   5d3bd01c008947c8cc5848ecc29a56e7
#
_cell.length_a   1.000
_cell.length_b   1.000
_cell.length_c   1.000
_cell.angle_alpha   90.00
_cell.angle_beta   90.00
_cell.angle_gamma   90.00
#
_symmetry.space_group_name_H-M   'P 1'
#
loop_
_entity.id
_entity.type
_entity.pdbx_description
1 polymer ?
#
loop_
_entity_poly.entity_id
_entity_poly.type
_entity_poly.pdbx_seq_one_letter_code
_entity_poly.pdbx_strand_id
1 'polypeptide(L)'
;MTESPKSSKIPKRNGSWWRKNWFYTVLITVALLGGLGAFWIPFRLPQPFSKGDSISTLRQSILAATGGILAILTLWENRRKNIQEKEKNDQDHTRQVHAERRARYAKAIEQLADEKAPIRLGGIYTLVKLVDEWLADEKTLPNEEERREEGQVIINSLCAYIRSPFDLVLKAEVLSQDKTPESYEGGDQQFVKDQARFREEQEIRHIILSEIKKRLNGDKVKNKEITPGTWSYFEYNFSDAHFFYAVNFN
;
A
#
# COMPACT_ATOMS: atom_id res chain seq x y z
N MET A 1 51.28 -20.37 -8.90
CA MET A 1 51.60 -18.94 -8.94
C MET A 1 50.61 -18.29 -9.91
N THR A 2 49.52 -17.73 -9.39
CA THR A 2 48.57 -16.95 -10.18
C THR A 2 48.16 -15.76 -9.30
N GLU A 3 48.65 -14.58 -9.69
CA GLU A 3 48.41 -13.31 -9.03
C GLU A 3 46.96 -12.89 -9.21
N SER A 4 46.30 -12.50 -8.09
CA SER A 4 44.99 -11.88 -8.07
C SER A 4 45.10 -10.37 -8.40
N PRO A 5 44.20 -9.78 -9.19
CA PRO A 5 44.28 -8.37 -9.55
C PRO A 5 43.86 -7.47 -8.38
N LYS A 6 44.72 -6.49 -8.08
CA LYS A 6 44.50 -5.43 -7.08
C LYS A 6 43.27 -4.60 -7.46
N SER A 7 42.27 -4.61 -6.56
CA SER A 7 41.10 -3.70 -6.59
C SER A 7 41.56 -2.26 -6.44
N SER A 8 41.40 -1.44 -7.49
CA SER A 8 41.58 -0.02 -7.48
C SER A 8 40.43 0.66 -6.71
N LYS A 9 40.72 1.17 -5.53
CA LYS A 9 39.78 2.01 -4.74
C LYS A 9 39.61 3.35 -5.47
N ILE A 10 38.43 3.54 -6.07
CA ILE A 10 38.01 4.84 -6.60
C ILE A 10 37.77 5.79 -5.42
N PRO A 11 38.39 6.99 -5.37
CA PRO A 11 38.18 7.93 -4.29
C PRO A 11 36.74 8.47 -4.35
N LYS A 12 35.96 8.26 -3.28
CA LYS A 12 34.65 8.86 -3.09
C LYS A 12 34.78 10.38 -3.08
N ARG A 13 34.30 11.01 -4.13
CA ARG A 13 34.28 12.47 -4.34
C ARG A 13 33.42 13.13 -3.24
N ASN A 14 34.06 13.91 -2.36
CA ASN A 14 33.51 14.66 -1.22
C ASN A 14 32.50 15.77 -1.59
N GLY A 15 31.75 15.63 -2.68
CA GLY A 15 30.78 16.63 -3.14
C GLY A 15 29.47 16.72 -2.33
N SER A 16 29.22 15.75 -1.45
CA SER A 16 27.97 15.69 -0.69
C SER A 16 27.95 16.62 0.53
N TRP A 17 29.11 16.84 1.18
CA TRP A 17 29.20 17.65 2.38
C TRP A 17 28.99 19.15 2.09
N TRP A 18 29.58 19.68 1.01
CA TRP A 18 29.41 21.07 0.57
C TRP A 18 27.97 21.40 0.18
N ARG A 19 27.27 20.48 -0.49
CA ARG A 19 25.84 20.66 -0.85
C ARG A 19 24.91 20.66 0.37
N LYS A 20 25.22 19.87 1.40
CA LYS A 20 24.43 19.82 2.64
C LYS A 20 24.60 21.08 3.51
N ASN A 21 25.80 21.66 3.51
CA ASN A 21 26.12 22.79 4.38
C ASN A 21 26.11 24.15 3.68
N TRP A 22 25.87 24.18 2.36
CA TRP A 22 25.87 25.43 1.58
C TRP A 22 24.91 26.48 2.14
N PHE A 23 23.74 26.08 2.54
CA PHE A 23 22.74 26.97 3.16
C PHE A 23 23.27 27.61 4.44
N TYR A 24 23.85 26.82 5.34
CA TYR A 24 24.44 27.35 6.57
C TYR A 24 25.63 28.26 6.30
N THR A 25 26.46 27.97 5.33
CA THR A 25 27.59 28.84 4.95
C THR A 25 27.08 30.16 4.39
N VAL A 26 26.05 30.17 3.53
CA VAL A 26 25.44 31.41 3.06
C VAL A 26 24.82 32.21 4.19
N LEU A 27 24.09 31.59 5.09
CA LEU A 27 23.45 32.23 6.22
C LEU A 27 24.49 32.88 7.18
N ILE A 28 25.55 32.15 7.50
CA ILE A 28 26.67 32.66 8.34
C ILE A 28 27.38 33.81 7.61
N THR A 29 27.63 33.71 6.30
CA THR A 29 28.28 34.76 5.52
C THR A 29 27.44 36.03 5.47
N VAL A 30 26.13 35.95 5.28
CA VAL A 30 25.20 37.09 5.29
C VAL A 30 25.18 37.72 6.70
N ALA A 31 25.13 36.93 7.77
CA ALA A 31 25.14 37.41 9.14
C ALA A 31 26.45 38.14 9.45
N LEU A 32 27.60 37.58 9.05
CA LEU A 32 28.92 38.21 9.26
C LEU A 32 29.08 39.49 8.46
N LEU A 33 28.71 39.50 7.19
CA LEU A 33 28.79 40.71 6.34
C LEU A 33 27.86 41.80 6.84
N GLY A 34 26.64 41.48 7.28
CA GLY A 34 25.69 42.42 7.84
C GLY A 34 26.18 42.98 9.18
N GLY A 35 26.68 42.13 10.07
CA GLY A 35 27.23 42.52 11.36
C GLY A 35 28.49 43.38 11.23
N LEU A 36 29.47 42.97 10.42
CA LEU A 36 30.68 43.74 10.12
C LEU A 36 30.33 45.03 9.38
N GLY A 37 29.39 45.00 8.43
CA GLY A 37 28.94 46.19 7.73
C GLY A 37 28.31 47.22 8.66
N ALA A 38 27.44 46.81 9.60
CA ALA A 38 26.84 47.70 10.59
C ALA A 38 27.88 48.34 11.51
N PHE A 39 29.03 47.69 11.75
CA PHE A 39 30.12 48.23 12.58
C PHE A 39 31.08 49.10 11.77
N TRP A 40 31.53 48.69 10.57
CA TRP A 40 32.59 49.34 9.80
C TRP A 40 32.11 50.48 8.90
N ILE A 41 30.92 50.43 8.32
CA ILE A 41 30.40 51.44 7.39
C ILE A 41 30.30 52.82 8.07
N PRO A 42 29.74 52.95 9.30
CA PRO A 42 29.68 54.23 9.99
C PRO A 42 31.03 54.85 10.33
N PHE A 43 32.11 54.04 10.44
CA PHE A 43 33.47 54.50 10.71
C PHE A 43 34.21 55.06 9.48
N ARG A 44 33.80 54.67 8.28
CA ARG A 44 34.46 55.05 7.03
C ARG A 44 33.78 56.22 6.32
N LEU A 45 32.56 56.59 6.72
CA LEU A 45 31.84 57.70 6.08
C LEU A 45 32.36 59.05 6.67
N PRO A 46 32.79 60.01 5.78
CA PRO A 46 33.19 61.32 6.24
C PRO A 46 32.01 62.10 6.80
N GLN A 47 32.18 62.74 7.95
CA GLN A 47 31.18 63.66 8.54
C GLN A 47 31.14 64.96 7.74
N PRO A 48 29.95 65.59 7.50
CA PRO A 48 28.85 65.75 8.45
C PRO A 48 27.53 65.14 7.99
N PHE A 49 26.93 64.25 8.78
CA PHE A 49 25.52 63.93 8.63
C PHE A 49 24.69 65.15 9.06
N SER A 50 23.61 65.43 8.33
CA SER A 50 22.68 66.48 8.67
C SER A 50 22.09 66.28 10.09
N LYS A 51 21.71 67.42 10.73
CA LYS A 51 21.12 67.38 12.08
C LYS A 51 19.83 66.57 12.07
N GLY A 52 19.92 65.29 12.46
CA GLY A 52 18.78 64.36 12.52
C GLY A 52 19.14 62.89 12.21
N ASP A 53 20.18 62.64 11.40
CA ASP A 53 20.63 61.27 11.07
C ASP A 53 21.72 60.82 12.03
N SER A 54 21.34 60.08 13.05
CA SER A 54 22.32 59.54 13.97
C SER A 54 22.96 58.26 13.42
N ILE A 55 24.26 58.05 13.66
CA ILE A 55 24.99 56.80 13.36
C ILE A 55 24.25 55.58 13.88
N SER A 56 23.48 55.72 14.95
CA SER A 56 22.64 54.68 15.52
C SER A 56 21.51 54.25 14.58
N THR A 57 20.86 55.18 13.88
CA THR A 57 19.78 54.92 12.92
C THR A 57 20.31 54.13 11.72
N LEU A 58 21.50 54.50 11.22
CA LEU A 58 22.13 53.78 10.09
C LEU A 58 22.48 52.32 10.49
N ARG A 59 23.06 52.12 11.68
CA ARG A 59 23.32 50.78 12.20
C ARG A 59 22.06 49.96 12.35
N GLN A 60 21.00 50.55 12.90
CA GLN A 60 19.72 49.90 13.08
C GLN A 60 19.10 49.49 11.75
N SER A 61 19.20 50.31 10.72
CA SER A 61 18.68 50.00 9.38
C SER A 61 19.45 48.83 8.72
N ILE A 62 20.79 48.80 8.85
CA ILE A 62 21.61 47.71 8.31
C ILE A 62 21.28 46.38 9.03
N LEU A 63 21.15 46.40 10.37
CA LEU A 63 20.83 45.24 11.17
C LEU A 63 19.40 44.76 10.85
N ALA A 64 18.43 45.65 10.68
CA ALA A 64 17.08 45.33 10.31
C ALA A 64 16.99 44.67 8.90
N ALA A 65 17.71 45.25 7.92
CA ALA A 65 17.79 44.68 6.57
C ALA A 65 18.44 43.29 6.57
N THR A 66 19.55 43.12 7.32
CA THR A 66 20.21 41.83 7.46
C THR A 66 19.31 40.81 8.11
N GLY A 67 18.63 41.17 9.21
CA GLY A 67 17.66 40.31 9.90
C GLY A 67 16.50 39.90 9.01
N GLY A 68 15.97 40.84 8.20
CA GLY A 68 14.93 40.58 7.22
C GLY A 68 15.35 39.54 6.15
N ILE A 69 16.56 39.69 5.60
CA ILE A 69 17.10 38.72 4.62
C ILE A 69 17.27 37.34 5.24
N LEU A 70 17.84 37.28 6.46
CA LEU A 70 18.02 36.01 7.18
C LEU A 70 16.67 35.33 7.48
N ALA A 71 15.65 36.10 7.88
CA ALA A 71 14.31 35.56 8.12
C ALA A 71 13.70 34.99 6.84
N ILE A 72 13.80 35.71 5.70
CA ILE A 72 13.28 35.22 4.41
C ILE A 72 14.00 33.93 3.99
N LEU A 73 15.32 33.87 4.09
CA LEU A 73 16.11 32.69 3.75
C LEU A 73 15.71 31.48 4.64
N THR A 74 15.52 31.71 5.95
CA THR A 74 15.13 30.66 6.88
C THR A 74 13.72 30.15 6.59
N LEU A 75 12.77 31.05 6.31
CA LEU A 75 11.39 30.67 5.94
C LEU A 75 11.36 29.89 4.63
N TRP A 76 12.16 30.29 3.64
CA TRP A 76 12.25 29.57 2.36
C TRP A 76 12.81 28.14 2.54
N GLU A 77 13.88 27.99 3.31
CA GLU A 77 14.47 26.67 3.60
C GLU A 77 13.52 25.78 4.42
N ASN A 78 12.82 26.33 5.41
CA ASN A 78 11.83 25.60 6.20
C ASN A 78 10.67 25.12 5.30
N ARG A 79 10.19 25.99 4.39
CA ARG A 79 9.15 25.62 3.43
C ARG A 79 9.62 24.48 2.53
N ARG A 80 10.85 24.55 2.05
CA ARG A 80 11.44 23.50 1.20
C ARG A 80 11.56 22.17 1.94
N LYS A 81 12.02 22.18 3.20
CA LYS A 81 12.09 20.99 4.04
C LYS A 81 10.73 20.38 4.30
N ASN A 82 9.73 21.20 4.63
CA ASN A 82 8.37 20.72 4.87
C ASN A 82 7.77 20.04 3.64
N ILE A 83 8.03 20.54 2.42
CA ILE A 83 7.59 19.90 1.18
C ILE A 83 8.27 18.54 1.01
N GLN A 84 9.60 18.47 1.20
CA GLN A 84 10.34 17.20 1.07
C GLN A 84 9.93 16.17 2.13
N GLU A 85 9.68 16.61 3.36
CA GLU A 85 9.18 15.74 4.44
C GLU A 85 7.77 15.21 4.11
N LYS A 86 6.91 16.07 3.58
CA LYS A 86 5.57 15.65 3.15
C LYS A 86 5.64 14.60 2.04
N GLU A 87 6.42 14.84 0.99
CA GLU A 87 6.61 13.87 -0.10
C GLU A 87 7.15 12.53 0.40
N LYS A 88 8.13 12.57 1.31
CA LYS A 88 8.68 11.37 1.94
C LYS A 88 7.64 10.63 2.77
N ASN A 89 6.89 11.35 3.60
CA ASN A 89 5.84 10.76 4.43
C ASN A 89 4.74 10.12 3.57
N ASP A 90 4.35 10.75 2.46
CA ASP A 90 3.36 10.22 1.53
C ASP A 90 3.87 8.93 0.85
N GLN A 91 5.15 8.89 0.45
CA GLN A 91 5.78 7.69 -0.11
C GLN A 91 5.90 6.56 0.94
N ASP A 92 6.32 6.88 2.16
CA ASP A 92 6.45 5.90 3.23
C ASP A 92 5.08 5.35 3.64
N HIS A 93 4.04 6.21 3.68
CA HIS A 93 2.66 5.80 3.90
C HIS A 93 2.15 4.83 2.82
N THR A 94 2.38 5.15 1.54
CA THR A 94 2.01 4.28 0.41
C THR A 94 2.68 2.91 0.55
N ARG A 95 3.99 2.87 0.81
CA ARG A 95 4.72 1.62 1.02
C ARG A 95 4.18 0.80 2.18
N GLN A 96 3.83 1.47 3.28
CA GLN A 96 3.29 0.81 4.48
C GLN A 96 1.91 0.19 4.19
N VAL A 97 1.01 0.92 3.52
CA VAL A 97 -0.32 0.41 3.14
C VAL A 97 -0.20 -0.83 2.24
N HIS A 98 0.66 -0.77 1.21
CA HIS A 98 0.87 -1.90 0.32
C HIS A 98 1.52 -3.11 1.04
N ALA A 99 2.49 -2.87 1.92
CA ALA A 99 3.11 -3.93 2.71
C ALA A 99 2.10 -4.61 3.65
N GLU A 100 1.23 -3.84 4.30
CA GLU A 100 0.18 -4.35 5.17
C GLU A 100 -0.84 -5.20 4.39
N ARG A 101 -1.30 -4.74 3.20
CA ARG A 101 -2.20 -5.52 2.35
C ARG A 101 -1.59 -6.84 1.91
N ARG A 102 -0.31 -6.84 1.50
CA ARG A 102 0.41 -8.07 1.13
C ARG A 102 0.58 -9.02 2.30
N ALA A 103 0.83 -8.50 3.51
CA ALA A 103 0.90 -9.33 4.72
C ALA A 103 -0.47 -9.94 5.04
N ARG A 104 -1.57 -9.18 4.92
CA ARG A 104 -2.94 -9.70 5.09
C ARG A 104 -3.30 -10.73 4.03
N TYR A 105 -2.88 -10.52 2.78
CA TYR A 105 -3.06 -11.51 1.70
C TYR A 105 -2.35 -12.82 2.03
N ALA A 106 -1.05 -12.77 2.38
CA ALA A 106 -0.30 -13.96 2.75
C ALA A 106 -0.96 -14.72 3.92
N LYS A 107 -1.41 -13.99 4.95
CA LYS A 107 -2.11 -14.59 6.09
C LYS A 107 -3.45 -15.21 5.70
N ALA A 108 -4.20 -14.57 4.81
CA ALA A 108 -5.47 -15.11 4.33
C ALA A 108 -5.28 -16.39 3.49
N ILE A 109 -4.21 -16.47 2.70
CA ILE A 109 -3.83 -17.70 1.96
C ILE A 109 -3.47 -18.84 2.93
N GLU A 110 -2.72 -18.57 4.01
CA GLU A 110 -2.48 -19.55 5.07
C GLU A 110 -3.78 -20.04 5.69
N GLN A 111 -4.72 -19.14 5.97
CA GLN A 111 -6.03 -19.48 6.52
C GLN A 111 -6.88 -20.34 5.56
N LEU A 112 -6.76 -20.13 4.24
CA LEU A 112 -7.45 -20.99 3.26
C LEU A 112 -6.98 -22.44 3.28
N ALA A 113 -5.75 -22.69 3.70
CA ALA A 113 -5.16 -24.02 3.81
C ALA A 113 -5.42 -24.68 5.17
N ASP A 114 -6.14 -24.01 6.10
CA ASP A 114 -6.42 -24.55 7.44
C ASP A 114 -7.45 -25.69 7.40
N GLU A 115 -7.32 -26.66 8.30
CA GLU A 115 -8.25 -27.78 8.42
C GLU A 115 -9.64 -27.34 8.90
N LYS A 116 -9.71 -26.25 9.69
CA LYS A 116 -10.95 -25.75 10.30
C LYS A 116 -11.72 -24.84 9.37
N ALA A 117 -12.93 -25.21 9.00
CA ALA A 117 -13.80 -24.43 8.12
C ALA A 117 -13.99 -22.95 8.57
N PRO A 118 -14.17 -22.62 9.86
CA PRO A 118 -14.28 -21.22 10.29
C PRO A 118 -13.02 -20.37 10.02
N ILE A 119 -11.82 -20.98 10.06
CA ILE A 119 -10.56 -20.28 9.74
C ILE A 119 -10.47 -20.03 8.24
N ARG A 120 -10.78 -21.04 7.41
CA ARG A 120 -10.86 -20.88 5.94
C ARG A 120 -11.83 -19.77 5.55
N LEU A 121 -13.00 -19.72 6.18
CA LEU A 121 -14.01 -18.70 5.95
C LEU A 121 -13.49 -17.29 6.28
N GLY A 122 -12.76 -17.12 7.38
CA GLY A 122 -12.08 -15.87 7.74
C GLY A 122 -11.08 -15.42 6.66
N GLY A 123 -10.33 -16.38 6.10
CA GLY A 123 -9.42 -16.15 4.97
C GLY A 123 -10.15 -15.64 3.73
N ILE A 124 -11.27 -16.28 3.34
CA ILE A 124 -12.08 -15.88 2.19
C ILE A 124 -12.58 -14.44 2.34
N TYR A 125 -13.20 -14.08 3.46
CA TYR A 125 -13.70 -12.72 3.67
C TYR A 125 -12.57 -11.68 3.70
N THR A 126 -11.40 -12.07 4.19
CA THR A 126 -10.21 -11.20 4.14
C THR A 126 -9.77 -10.96 2.69
N LEU A 127 -9.71 -12.00 1.86
CA LEU A 127 -9.35 -11.90 0.45
C LEU A 127 -10.36 -11.05 -0.34
N VAL A 128 -11.64 -11.33 -0.15
CA VAL A 128 -12.73 -10.57 -0.76
C VAL A 128 -12.64 -9.08 -0.43
N LYS A 129 -12.43 -8.76 0.84
CA LYS A 129 -12.27 -7.38 1.28
C LYS A 129 -11.01 -6.72 0.70
N LEU A 130 -9.92 -7.44 0.58
CA LEU A 130 -8.67 -6.94 -0.02
C LEU A 130 -8.86 -6.56 -1.50
N VAL A 131 -9.64 -7.33 -2.28
CA VAL A 131 -9.96 -6.94 -3.66
C VAL A 131 -10.70 -5.61 -3.68
N ASP A 132 -11.74 -5.46 -2.84
CA ASP A 132 -12.51 -4.21 -2.75
C ASP A 132 -11.61 -3.03 -2.31
N GLU A 133 -10.69 -3.24 -1.37
CA GLU A 133 -9.73 -2.23 -0.91
C GLU A 133 -8.72 -1.83 -1.99
N TRP A 134 -8.25 -2.77 -2.83
CA TRP A 134 -7.36 -2.45 -3.95
C TRP A 134 -8.08 -1.62 -5.01
N LEU A 135 -9.30 -2.01 -5.39
CA LEU A 135 -10.09 -1.29 -6.40
C LEU A 135 -10.43 0.14 -5.96
N ALA A 136 -10.66 0.36 -4.66
CA ALA A 136 -11.03 1.67 -4.11
C ALA A 136 -9.83 2.61 -3.85
N ASP A 137 -8.59 2.13 -3.95
CA ASP A 137 -7.41 2.90 -3.55
C ASP A 137 -6.84 3.78 -4.65
N GLU A 138 -7.53 4.83 -5.00
CA GLU A 138 -7.03 5.84 -5.95
C GLU A 138 -5.88 6.67 -5.38
N LYS A 139 -5.76 6.73 -4.05
CA LYS A 139 -4.78 7.59 -3.38
C LYS A 139 -3.37 7.03 -3.43
N THR A 140 -3.18 5.75 -3.10
CA THR A 140 -1.85 5.11 -3.04
C THR A 140 -1.51 4.38 -4.33
N LEU A 141 -2.51 4.06 -5.16
CA LEU A 141 -2.37 3.43 -6.47
C LEU A 141 -3.30 4.13 -7.49
N PRO A 142 -2.89 5.29 -8.07
CA PRO A 142 -3.76 6.08 -8.96
C PRO A 142 -4.13 5.36 -10.26
N ASN A 143 -3.26 4.47 -10.76
CA ASN A 143 -3.51 3.73 -11.99
C ASN A 143 -4.56 2.64 -11.77
N GLU A 144 -5.68 2.71 -12.51
CA GLU A 144 -6.79 1.76 -12.43
C GLU A 144 -6.36 0.35 -12.86
N GLU A 145 -5.53 0.23 -13.90
CA GLU A 145 -5.04 -1.07 -14.38
C GLU A 145 -4.23 -1.79 -13.30
N GLU A 146 -3.30 -1.07 -12.65
CA GLU A 146 -2.51 -1.63 -11.54
C GLU A 146 -3.40 -2.07 -10.37
N ARG A 147 -4.48 -1.33 -10.04
CA ARG A 147 -5.45 -1.74 -9.02
C ARG A 147 -6.17 -3.03 -9.40
N ARG A 148 -6.52 -3.17 -10.69
CA ARG A 148 -7.13 -4.41 -11.22
C ARG A 148 -6.16 -5.57 -11.19
N GLU A 149 -4.90 -5.37 -11.58
CA GLU A 149 -3.86 -6.41 -11.51
C GLU A 149 -3.69 -6.97 -10.10
N GLU A 150 -3.58 -6.12 -9.08
CA GLU A 150 -3.48 -6.56 -7.68
C GLU A 150 -4.76 -7.31 -7.24
N GLY A 151 -5.94 -6.85 -7.66
CA GLY A 151 -7.21 -7.56 -7.43
C GLY A 151 -7.27 -8.90 -8.14
N GLN A 152 -6.80 -8.97 -9.40
CA GLN A 152 -6.79 -10.21 -10.20
C GLN A 152 -5.97 -11.32 -9.56
N VAL A 153 -4.84 -11.00 -8.93
CA VAL A 153 -4.03 -11.99 -8.18
C VAL A 153 -4.86 -12.68 -7.10
N ILE A 154 -5.69 -11.91 -6.39
CA ILE A 154 -6.55 -12.45 -5.33
C ILE A 154 -7.69 -13.27 -5.92
N ILE A 155 -8.32 -12.80 -6.99
CA ILE A 155 -9.36 -13.54 -7.72
C ILE A 155 -8.82 -14.88 -8.22
N ASN A 156 -7.61 -14.90 -8.77
CA ASN A 156 -6.95 -16.12 -9.21
C ASN A 156 -6.76 -17.12 -8.07
N SER A 157 -6.46 -16.64 -6.86
CA SER A 157 -6.31 -17.48 -5.67
C SER A 157 -7.66 -18.09 -5.23
N LEU A 158 -8.75 -17.32 -5.27
CA LEU A 158 -10.10 -17.81 -4.99
C LEU A 158 -10.54 -18.85 -6.03
N CYS A 159 -10.29 -18.60 -7.33
CA CYS A 159 -10.56 -19.55 -8.40
C CYS A 159 -9.72 -20.83 -8.25
N ALA A 160 -8.44 -20.71 -7.83
CA ALA A 160 -7.58 -21.86 -7.59
C ALA A 160 -8.12 -22.73 -6.43
N TYR A 161 -8.66 -22.11 -5.38
CA TYR A 161 -9.33 -22.85 -4.30
C TYR A 161 -10.54 -23.66 -4.83
N ILE A 162 -11.39 -23.06 -5.67
CA ILE A 162 -12.53 -23.76 -6.28
C ILE A 162 -12.09 -24.95 -7.13
N ARG A 163 -10.93 -24.84 -7.82
CA ARG A 163 -10.36 -25.91 -8.64
C ARG A 163 -9.58 -26.95 -7.83
N SER A 164 -9.26 -26.66 -6.56
CA SER A 164 -8.46 -27.59 -5.78
C SER A 164 -9.17 -28.95 -5.65
N PRO A 165 -8.44 -30.05 -5.74
CA PRO A 165 -9.00 -31.37 -5.59
C PRO A 165 -9.54 -31.55 -4.15
N PHE A 166 -10.66 -32.25 -4.05
CA PHE A 166 -11.26 -32.64 -2.77
C PHE A 166 -11.53 -34.13 -2.77
N ASP A 167 -10.96 -34.83 -1.83
CA ASP A 167 -10.94 -36.31 -1.77
C ASP A 167 -12.34 -36.95 -1.73
N LEU A 168 -13.31 -36.27 -1.10
CA LEU A 168 -14.66 -36.79 -0.93
C LEU A 168 -15.60 -36.52 -2.14
N VAL A 169 -15.13 -35.83 -3.19
CA VAL A 169 -15.94 -35.56 -4.39
C VAL A 169 -16.47 -36.85 -5.02
N LEU A 170 -15.66 -37.91 -5.08
CA LEU A 170 -16.07 -39.20 -5.64
C LEU A 170 -17.16 -39.89 -4.80
N LYS A 171 -17.36 -39.53 -3.56
CA LYS A 171 -18.39 -40.04 -2.65
C LYS A 171 -19.59 -39.08 -2.55
N ALA A 172 -19.67 -38.02 -3.37
CA ALA A 172 -20.68 -36.97 -3.26
C ALA A 172 -22.13 -37.50 -3.26
N GLU A 173 -22.46 -38.45 -4.14
CA GLU A 173 -23.78 -39.04 -4.21
C GLU A 173 -24.16 -39.79 -2.93
N VAL A 174 -23.20 -40.55 -2.39
CA VAL A 174 -23.37 -41.30 -1.12
C VAL A 174 -23.48 -40.37 0.07
N LEU A 175 -22.61 -39.35 0.16
CA LEU A 175 -22.57 -38.38 1.27
C LEU A 175 -23.76 -37.41 1.26
N SER A 176 -24.50 -37.34 0.16
CA SER A 176 -25.74 -36.58 0.08
C SER A 176 -26.98 -37.32 0.62
N GLN A 177 -26.83 -38.60 1.01
CA GLN A 177 -27.91 -39.40 1.60
C GLN A 177 -28.08 -39.09 3.09
N ASP A 178 -29.32 -39.26 3.57
CA ASP A 178 -29.63 -39.05 5.02
C ASP A 178 -29.20 -40.20 5.91
N LYS A 179 -28.97 -41.38 5.32
CA LYS A 179 -28.62 -42.59 6.05
C LYS A 179 -27.31 -43.18 5.56
N THR A 180 -26.56 -43.73 6.50
CA THR A 180 -25.34 -44.45 6.20
C THR A 180 -25.67 -45.72 5.39
N PRO A 181 -25.07 -45.91 4.22
CA PRO A 181 -25.17 -47.21 3.50
C PRO A 181 -24.47 -48.31 4.28
N GLU A 182 -25.05 -49.51 4.31
CA GLU A 182 -24.45 -50.65 5.02
C GLU A 182 -23.05 -51.03 4.53
N SER A 183 -22.74 -50.67 3.28
CA SER A 183 -21.44 -50.90 2.64
C SER A 183 -20.44 -49.75 2.83
N TYR A 184 -20.73 -48.72 3.65
CA TYR A 184 -19.84 -47.60 3.82
C TYR A 184 -18.56 -47.99 4.59
N GLU A 185 -17.41 -47.71 3.97
CA GLU A 185 -16.09 -48.00 4.53
C GLU A 185 -15.87 -47.21 5.84
N GLY A 186 -15.68 -47.89 6.96
CA GLY A 186 -15.52 -47.26 8.27
C GLY A 186 -16.82 -47.09 9.08
N GLY A 187 -17.98 -47.53 8.51
CA GLY A 187 -19.27 -47.52 9.18
C GLY A 187 -19.83 -46.13 9.50
N ASP A 188 -20.82 -46.07 10.39
CA ASP A 188 -21.57 -44.85 10.71
C ASP A 188 -20.70 -43.70 11.20
N GLN A 189 -19.68 -43.95 12.02
CA GLN A 189 -18.85 -42.91 12.59
C GLN A 189 -18.01 -42.20 11.49
N GLN A 190 -17.48 -42.98 10.55
CA GLN A 190 -16.71 -42.41 9.44
C GLN A 190 -17.62 -41.69 8.47
N PHE A 191 -18.80 -42.24 8.18
CA PHE A 191 -19.81 -41.59 7.32
C PHE A 191 -20.18 -40.19 7.85
N VAL A 192 -20.51 -40.07 9.14
CA VAL A 192 -20.88 -38.78 9.76
C VAL A 192 -19.73 -37.78 9.67
N LYS A 193 -18.48 -38.20 9.90
CA LYS A 193 -17.30 -37.31 9.74
C LYS A 193 -17.11 -36.85 8.29
N ASP A 194 -17.16 -37.78 7.37
CA ASP A 194 -16.98 -37.49 5.95
C ASP A 194 -18.11 -36.59 5.43
N GLN A 195 -19.36 -36.83 5.86
CA GLN A 195 -20.50 -35.99 5.53
C GLN A 195 -20.35 -34.57 6.10
N ALA A 196 -19.88 -34.42 7.33
CA ALA A 196 -19.62 -33.10 7.90
C ALA A 196 -18.54 -32.33 7.11
N ARG A 197 -17.39 -32.97 6.80
CA ARG A 197 -16.33 -32.39 5.97
C ARG A 197 -16.83 -32.02 4.58
N PHE A 198 -17.66 -32.88 3.99
CA PHE A 198 -18.23 -32.66 2.66
C PHE A 198 -19.15 -31.43 2.65
N ARG A 199 -20.04 -31.29 3.65
CA ARG A 199 -20.93 -30.12 3.78
C ARG A 199 -20.15 -28.84 4.06
N GLU A 200 -19.14 -28.88 4.91
CA GLU A 200 -18.28 -27.74 5.17
C GLU A 200 -17.59 -27.26 3.90
N GLU A 201 -17.04 -28.15 3.09
CA GLU A 201 -16.37 -27.78 1.85
C GLU A 201 -17.35 -27.23 0.80
N GLN A 202 -18.55 -27.81 0.71
CA GLN A 202 -19.63 -27.26 -0.13
C GLN A 202 -19.96 -25.83 0.25
N GLU A 203 -20.12 -25.55 1.53
CA GLU A 203 -20.45 -24.22 2.04
C GLU A 203 -19.33 -23.22 1.75
N ILE A 204 -18.07 -23.59 1.99
CA ILE A 204 -16.91 -22.76 1.71
C ILE A 204 -16.86 -22.33 0.22
N ARG A 205 -16.99 -23.30 -0.69
CA ARG A 205 -16.97 -23.02 -2.14
C ARG A 205 -18.19 -22.20 -2.58
N HIS A 206 -19.35 -22.50 -2.00
CA HIS A 206 -20.56 -21.74 -2.24
C HIS A 206 -20.43 -20.26 -1.82
N ILE A 207 -19.81 -20.01 -0.67
CA ILE A 207 -19.54 -18.63 -0.19
C ILE A 207 -18.63 -17.88 -1.15
N ILE A 208 -17.55 -18.50 -1.64
CA ILE A 208 -16.67 -17.85 -2.63
C ILE A 208 -17.48 -17.42 -3.87
N LEU A 209 -18.26 -18.34 -4.44
CA LEU A 209 -19.08 -18.05 -5.64
C LEU A 209 -20.17 -17.00 -5.36
N SER A 210 -20.76 -17.03 -4.17
CA SER A 210 -21.75 -16.05 -3.73
C SER A 210 -21.17 -14.65 -3.62
N GLU A 211 -19.95 -14.52 -3.04
CA GLU A 211 -19.28 -13.23 -2.93
C GLU A 211 -18.82 -12.68 -4.28
N ILE A 212 -18.39 -13.56 -5.20
CA ILE A 212 -18.10 -13.19 -6.59
C ILE A 212 -19.39 -12.73 -7.28
N LYS A 213 -20.46 -13.52 -7.23
CA LYS A 213 -21.77 -13.19 -7.85
C LYS A 213 -22.31 -11.85 -7.35
N LYS A 214 -22.24 -11.59 -6.06
CA LYS A 214 -22.70 -10.33 -5.44
C LYS A 214 -22.02 -9.11 -6.04
N ARG A 215 -20.73 -9.22 -6.41
CA ARG A 215 -19.92 -8.11 -6.93
C ARG A 215 -19.86 -8.04 -8.45
N LEU A 216 -20.24 -9.11 -9.13
CA LEU A 216 -20.49 -9.10 -10.58
C LEU A 216 -21.78 -8.36 -10.93
N ASN A 217 -22.79 -8.45 -10.05
CA ASN A 217 -24.06 -7.75 -10.24
C ASN A 217 -23.96 -6.36 -9.62
N GLY A 218 -24.02 -5.31 -10.45
CA GLY A 218 -24.17 -3.94 -10.01
C GLY A 218 -25.56 -3.65 -9.42
N ASP A 219 -25.75 -2.44 -8.95
CA ASP A 219 -27.04 -1.99 -8.43
C ASP A 219 -28.13 -2.12 -9.49
N LYS A 220 -29.27 -2.70 -9.10
CA LYS A 220 -30.46 -2.77 -9.94
C LYS A 220 -30.98 -1.35 -10.18
N VAL A 221 -30.61 -0.75 -11.29
CA VAL A 221 -31.22 0.50 -11.74
C VAL A 221 -32.69 0.25 -12.07
N LYS A 222 -33.57 1.18 -11.68
CA LYS A 222 -35.05 1.09 -11.81
C LYS A 222 -35.57 0.76 -13.24
N ASN A 223 -34.73 0.75 -14.27
CA ASN A 223 -35.10 0.56 -15.67
C ASN A 223 -34.62 -0.77 -16.30
N LYS A 224 -34.39 -1.84 -15.56
CA LYS A 224 -33.97 -3.17 -16.10
C LYS A 224 -32.59 -3.25 -16.77
N GLU A 225 -31.81 -2.20 -16.83
CA GLU A 225 -30.42 -2.31 -17.26
C GLU A 225 -29.58 -2.81 -16.08
N ILE A 226 -28.99 -3.98 -16.24
CA ILE A 226 -28.02 -4.54 -15.29
C ILE A 226 -26.71 -3.79 -15.50
N THR A 227 -26.34 -2.91 -14.58
CA THR A 227 -25.02 -2.30 -14.61
C THR A 227 -23.99 -3.32 -14.16
N PRO A 228 -22.82 -3.41 -14.85
CA PRO A 228 -21.75 -4.28 -14.40
C PRO A 228 -21.28 -3.89 -13.00
N GLY A 229 -21.08 -4.88 -12.14
CA GLY A 229 -20.57 -4.67 -10.79
C GLY A 229 -19.06 -4.38 -10.79
N THR A 230 -18.53 -4.07 -9.63
CA THR A 230 -17.11 -3.68 -9.45
C THR A 230 -16.13 -4.77 -9.88
N TRP A 231 -16.54 -6.03 -9.85
CA TRP A 231 -15.71 -7.17 -10.20
C TRP A 231 -15.94 -7.70 -11.62
N SER A 232 -16.76 -7.05 -12.43
CA SER A 232 -17.11 -7.49 -13.79
C SER A 232 -15.94 -7.47 -14.79
N TYR A 233 -14.86 -6.79 -14.44
CA TYR A 233 -13.67 -6.65 -15.28
C TYR A 233 -12.57 -7.68 -14.98
N PHE A 234 -12.78 -8.57 -14.00
CA PHE A 234 -11.85 -9.64 -13.69
C PHE A 234 -12.06 -10.86 -14.57
N GLU A 235 -10.99 -11.60 -14.77
CA GLU A 235 -11.02 -12.90 -15.42
C GLU A 235 -11.22 -14.00 -14.37
N TYR A 236 -12.15 -14.93 -14.67
CA TYR A 236 -12.48 -16.04 -13.79
C TYR A 236 -12.15 -17.37 -14.48
N ASN A 237 -11.18 -18.09 -13.94
CA ASN A 237 -10.80 -19.39 -14.45
C ASN A 237 -11.30 -20.52 -13.52
N PHE A 238 -12.38 -21.19 -13.91
CA PHE A 238 -12.93 -22.36 -13.26
C PHE A 238 -12.72 -23.66 -14.09
N SER A 239 -11.75 -23.68 -15.01
CA SER A 239 -11.44 -24.86 -15.79
C SER A 239 -11.14 -26.04 -14.86
N ASP A 240 -11.68 -27.21 -15.19
CA ASP A 240 -11.53 -28.46 -14.42
C ASP A 240 -12.04 -28.40 -12.96
N ALA A 241 -12.86 -27.38 -12.61
CA ALA A 241 -13.51 -27.32 -11.31
C ALA A 241 -14.62 -28.39 -11.21
N HIS A 242 -14.57 -29.20 -10.15
CA HIS A 242 -15.65 -30.12 -9.82
C HIS A 242 -16.69 -29.43 -8.92
N PHE A 243 -17.86 -29.11 -9.51
CA PHE A 243 -18.98 -28.56 -8.77
C PHE A 243 -19.88 -29.70 -8.26
N PHE A 244 -19.74 -30.02 -6.99
CA PHE A 244 -20.53 -31.04 -6.29
C PHE A 244 -21.66 -30.44 -5.44
N TYR A 245 -22.13 -29.27 -5.84
CA TYR A 245 -23.22 -28.50 -5.24
C TYR A 245 -23.93 -27.68 -6.32
N ALA A 246 -25.20 -27.30 -6.04
CA ALA A 246 -25.93 -26.48 -6.99
C ALA A 246 -25.32 -25.07 -7.11
N VAL A 247 -24.89 -24.70 -8.32
CA VAL A 247 -24.36 -23.38 -8.62
C VAL A 247 -25.40 -22.60 -9.42
N ASN A 248 -25.80 -21.44 -8.92
CA ASN A 248 -26.73 -20.56 -9.61
C ASN A 248 -26.05 -19.25 -9.97
N PHE A 249 -25.77 -19.07 -11.25
CA PHE A 249 -25.17 -17.85 -11.82
C PHE A 249 -26.21 -16.83 -12.35
N ASN A 250 -27.50 -17.08 -12.17
CA ASN A 250 -28.58 -16.18 -12.64
C ASN A 250 -28.75 -14.96 -11.74
#